data_eb9bf6d0fed0176f0b56b11b5bf37be1
#
_entry.id   eb9bf6d0fed0176f0b56b11b5bf37be1
#
_cell.length_a   1.000
_cell.length_b   1.000
_cell.length_c   1.000
_cell.angle_alpha   90.00
_cell.angle_beta   90.00
_cell.angle_gamma   90.00
#
_symmetry.space_group_name_H-M   'P 1'
#
loop_
_entity.id
_entity.type
_entity.pdbx_description
1 polymer ?
#
loop_
_entity_poly.entity_id
_entity_poly.type
_entity_poly.pdbx_seq_one_letter_code
_entity_poly.pdbx_strand_id
1 'polypeptide(L)'
;MAGVKELLQEKDHVFLDFDGPVCDVFARLPSSEVADRLKRLVGPDLPAAVNASADPFDVLRYAASCGPNTAHVVERQLNRLEGEAVALISPAPGVPEVLREWVAQGFTVTIVSNNSVDAIRSFLSLHELAEQVRRISARTTSDPAQLKPRPTLLDAAVKALGTSPRQCVMVGDSAADILAARAAGVASIALAKTPAKRRALAALDPDALVTDLVDLRLAP
;
A
#
# COMPACT_ATOMS: atom_id res chain seq x y z
N MET A 1 10.43 23.18 -5.92
CA MET A 1 9.88 21.83 -6.05
C MET A 1 9.38 21.70 -7.49
N ALA A 2 9.88 20.74 -8.25
CA ALA A 2 9.29 20.42 -9.55
C ALA A 2 7.80 20.20 -9.37
N GLY A 3 7.00 20.59 -10.33
CA GLY A 3 5.56 20.34 -10.29
C GLY A 3 5.33 18.81 -10.29
N VAL A 4 4.26 18.36 -9.64
CA VAL A 4 3.92 16.93 -9.59
C VAL A 4 3.86 16.33 -11.00
N LYS A 5 3.38 17.09 -11.97
CA LYS A 5 3.30 16.68 -13.37
C LYS A 5 4.68 16.51 -14.02
N GLU A 6 5.62 17.40 -13.73
CA GLU A 6 7.00 17.29 -14.20
C GLU A 6 7.66 16.04 -13.64
N LEU A 7 7.47 15.78 -12.32
CA LEU A 7 7.98 14.56 -11.70
C LEU A 7 7.43 13.30 -12.36
N LEU A 8 6.13 13.25 -12.65
CA LEU A 8 5.50 12.09 -13.30
C LEU A 8 6.00 11.91 -14.74
N GLN A 9 6.14 12.99 -15.52
CA GLN A 9 6.60 12.92 -16.92
C GLN A 9 8.02 12.37 -17.09
N GLU A 10 8.83 12.39 -16.02
CA GLU A 10 10.16 11.78 -16.00
C GLU A 10 10.15 10.29 -15.67
N LYS A 11 8.98 9.68 -15.45
CA LYS A 11 8.84 8.30 -15.01
C LYS A 11 8.11 7.44 -16.03
N ASP A 12 8.46 6.15 -16.04
CA ASP A 12 7.80 5.14 -16.87
C ASP A 12 6.89 4.25 -16.02
N HIS A 13 7.16 4.16 -14.71
CA HIS A 13 6.51 3.22 -13.80
C HIS A 13 5.93 3.92 -12.57
N VAL A 14 4.63 3.72 -12.35
CA VAL A 14 3.93 4.16 -11.13
C VAL A 14 3.74 2.97 -10.21
N PHE A 15 4.35 3.03 -9.03
CA PHE A 15 4.07 2.16 -7.89
C PHE A 15 2.99 2.82 -7.06
N LEU A 16 1.87 2.13 -6.86
CA LEU A 16 0.71 2.68 -6.17
C LEU A 16 0.40 1.81 -4.96
N ASP A 17 0.31 2.43 -3.77
CA ASP A 17 -0.23 1.70 -2.62
C ASP A 17 -1.70 1.39 -2.83
N PHE A 18 -2.17 0.35 -2.16
CA PHE A 18 -3.52 -0.14 -2.29
C PHE A 18 -4.47 0.50 -1.28
N ASP A 19 -4.16 0.35 0.03
CA ASP A 19 -4.98 0.88 1.10
C ASP A 19 -4.76 2.40 1.26
N GLY A 20 -5.78 3.17 1.02
CA GLY A 20 -5.76 4.62 1.01
C GLY A 20 -5.84 5.22 -0.39
N PRO A 21 -4.87 5.02 -1.28
CA PRO A 21 -4.92 5.53 -2.66
C PRO A 21 -5.97 4.85 -3.52
N VAL A 22 -6.01 3.51 -3.58
CA VAL A 22 -6.93 2.76 -4.45
C VAL A 22 -8.30 2.59 -3.80
N CYS A 23 -8.33 2.23 -2.53
CA CYS A 23 -9.54 2.02 -1.75
C CYS A 23 -9.24 2.18 -0.25
N ASP A 24 -10.26 2.28 0.58
CA ASP A 24 -10.12 2.19 2.05
C ASP A 24 -10.48 0.76 2.46
N VAL A 25 -9.46 -0.09 2.59
CA VAL A 25 -9.62 -1.54 2.82
C VAL A 25 -10.48 -1.81 4.05
N PHE A 26 -10.32 -1.03 5.10
CA PHE A 26 -10.98 -1.28 6.36
C PHE A 26 -12.19 -0.36 6.64
N ALA A 27 -12.74 0.27 5.60
CA ALA A 27 -13.90 1.17 5.73
C ALA A 27 -15.17 0.48 6.27
N ARG A 28 -15.37 -0.80 5.94
CA ARG A 28 -16.55 -1.59 6.35
C ARG A 28 -16.24 -2.68 7.38
N LEU A 29 -14.98 -3.01 7.55
CA LEU A 29 -14.47 -3.90 8.60
C LEU A 29 -13.33 -3.16 9.30
N PRO A 30 -13.58 -2.41 10.39
CA PRO A 30 -12.58 -1.53 11.00
C PRO A 30 -11.27 -2.25 11.35
N SER A 31 -10.14 -1.60 11.07
CA SER A 31 -8.80 -2.15 11.36
C SER A 31 -8.64 -2.58 12.81
N SER A 32 -9.25 -1.85 13.75
CA SER A 32 -9.27 -2.20 15.18
C SER A 32 -9.97 -3.54 15.44
N GLU A 33 -11.08 -3.82 14.76
CA GLU A 33 -11.77 -5.11 14.86
C GLU A 33 -10.92 -6.24 14.28
N VAL A 34 -10.27 -5.99 13.15
CA VAL A 34 -9.32 -6.95 12.55
C VAL A 34 -8.19 -7.21 13.52
N ALA A 35 -7.55 -6.17 14.07
CA ALA A 35 -6.48 -6.31 15.06
C ALA A 35 -6.93 -7.12 16.28
N ASP A 36 -8.14 -6.87 16.81
CA ASP A 36 -8.67 -7.60 17.96
C ASP A 36 -8.96 -9.08 17.65
N ARG A 37 -9.38 -9.39 16.44
CA ARG A 37 -9.53 -10.79 15.99
C ARG A 37 -8.17 -11.50 15.91
N LEU A 38 -7.12 -10.81 15.45
CA LEU A 38 -5.77 -11.35 15.37
C LEU A 38 -5.12 -11.53 16.76
N LYS A 39 -5.30 -10.56 17.68
CA LYS A 39 -4.81 -10.64 19.06
C LYS A 39 -5.28 -11.90 19.77
N ARG A 40 -6.54 -12.31 19.56
CA ARG A 40 -7.09 -13.54 20.15
C ARG A 40 -6.36 -14.82 19.70
N LEU A 41 -5.74 -14.80 18.52
CA LEU A 41 -4.95 -15.94 18.01
C LEU A 41 -3.55 -15.99 18.60
N VAL A 42 -3.00 -14.85 19.01
CA VAL A 42 -1.68 -14.78 19.64
C VAL A 42 -1.74 -15.25 21.11
N GLY A 43 -2.82 -14.89 21.82
CA GLY A 43 -3.03 -15.27 23.21
C GLY A 43 -3.27 -14.08 24.15
N PRO A 44 -3.46 -14.34 25.45
CA PRO A 44 -3.84 -13.30 26.42
C PRO A 44 -2.66 -12.40 26.86
N ASP A 45 -1.43 -12.89 26.78
CA ASP A 45 -0.25 -12.21 27.35
C ASP A 45 0.42 -11.30 26.31
N LEU A 46 -0.34 -10.30 25.84
CA LEU A 46 0.16 -9.33 24.86
C LEU A 46 0.88 -8.16 25.54
N PRO A 47 2.02 -7.68 25.00
CA PRO A 47 2.60 -6.41 25.42
C PRO A 47 1.58 -5.27 25.34
N ALA A 48 1.63 -4.32 26.27
CA ALA A 48 0.68 -3.21 26.35
C ALA A 48 0.57 -2.43 25.02
N ALA A 49 1.68 -2.22 24.34
CA ALA A 49 1.70 -1.52 23.04
C ALA A 49 0.93 -2.29 21.96
N VAL A 50 1.09 -3.63 21.88
CA VAL A 50 0.37 -4.46 20.92
C VAL A 50 -1.12 -4.55 21.27
N ASN A 51 -1.41 -4.70 22.57
CA ASN A 51 -2.80 -4.77 23.05
C ASN A 51 -3.58 -3.48 22.74
N ALA A 52 -2.92 -2.32 22.83
CA ALA A 52 -3.52 -1.01 22.54
C ALA A 52 -3.56 -0.67 21.03
N SER A 53 -2.82 -1.38 20.19
CA SER A 53 -2.76 -1.07 18.76
C SER A 53 -4.07 -1.43 18.05
N ALA A 54 -4.50 -0.54 17.16
CA ALA A 54 -5.59 -0.77 16.21
C ALA A 54 -5.08 -1.20 14.82
N ASP A 55 -3.75 -1.32 14.62
CA ASP A 55 -3.13 -1.73 13.37
C ASP A 55 -2.94 -3.26 13.33
N PRO A 56 -3.58 -3.98 12.39
CA PRO A 56 -3.38 -5.42 12.20
C PRO A 56 -1.92 -5.82 11.93
N PHE A 57 -1.15 -4.94 11.29
CA PHE A 57 0.26 -5.20 10.99
C PHE A 57 1.16 -5.15 12.24
N ASP A 58 0.78 -4.40 13.28
CA ASP A 58 1.48 -4.46 14.57
C ASP A 58 1.31 -5.83 15.23
N VAL A 59 0.10 -6.39 15.14
CA VAL A 59 -0.18 -7.73 15.65
C VAL A 59 0.59 -8.79 14.85
N LEU A 60 0.65 -8.66 13.51
CA LEU A 60 1.44 -9.57 12.66
C LEU A 60 2.93 -9.49 13.00
N ARG A 61 3.48 -8.28 13.19
CA ARG A 61 4.88 -8.07 13.60
C ARG A 61 5.19 -8.75 14.94
N TYR A 62 4.29 -8.59 15.91
CA TYR A 62 4.44 -9.25 17.20
C TYR A 62 4.31 -10.77 17.09
N ALA A 63 3.33 -11.28 16.37
CA ALA A 63 3.17 -12.72 16.14
C ALA A 63 4.41 -13.35 15.51
N ALA A 64 5.11 -12.65 14.63
CA ALA A 64 6.38 -13.10 14.05
C ALA A 64 7.49 -13.23 15.11
N SER A 65 7.50 -12.34 16.10
CA SER A 65 8.45 -12.44 17.23
C SER A 65 8.13 -13.60 18.18
N CYS A 66 6.89 -14.09 18.21
CA CYS A 66 6.48 -15.26 18.99
C CYS A 66 6.83 -16.59 18.31
N GLY A 67 7.23 -16.56 17.04
CA GLY A 67 7.67 -17.72 16.28
C GLY A 67 6.88 -17.98 15.01
N PRO A 68 7.41 -18.82 14.11
CA PRO A 68 6.89 -19.02 12.77
C PRO A 68 5.46 -19.58 12.72
N ASN A 69 5.10 -20.45 13.64
CA ASN A 69 3.76 -21.04 13.68
C ASN A 69 2.71 -19.97 14.02
N THR A 70 2.95 -19.12 15.04
CA THR A 70 2.07 -18.03 15.43
C THR A 70 1.96 -17.01 14.30
N ALA A 71 3.09 -16.64 13.69
CA ALA A 71 3.12 -15.74 12.54
C ALA A 71 2.25 -16.25 11.38
N HIS A 72 2.38 -17.53 11.05
CA HIS A 72 1.62 -18.15 9.97
C HIS A 72 0.10 -18.18 10.24
N VAL A 73 -0.30 -18.51 11.47
CA VAL A 73 -1.71 -18.53 11.86
C VAL A 73 -2.32 -17.12 11.76
N VAL A 74 -1.62 -16.12 12.29
CA VAL A 74 -2.05 -14.72 12.26
C VAL A 74 -2.11 -14.18 10.82
N GLU A 75 -1.09 -14.48 10.02
CA GLU A 75 -1.03 -14.07 8.61
C GLU A 75 -2.19 -14.65 7.80
N ARG A 76 -2.46 -15.94 7.91
CA ARG A 76 -3.59 -16.57 7.23
C ARG A 76 -4.94 -15.95 7.60
N GLN A 77 -5.12 -15.63 8.89
CA GLN A 77 -6.34 -14.97 9.34
C GLN A 77 -6.44 -13.54 8.83
N LEU A 78 -5.32 -12.80 8.83
CA LEU A 78 -5.27 -11.45 8.26
C LEU A 78 -5.64 -11.48 6.77
N ASN A 79 -5.04 -12.39 5.99
CA ASN A 79 -5.34 -12.57 4.57
C ASN A 79 -6.84 -12.82 4.34
N ARG A 80 -7.45 -13.70 5.15
CA ARG A 80 -8.90 -13.97 5.08
C ARG A 80 -9.73 -12.71 5.37
N LEU A 81 -9.39 -11.97 6.43
CA LEU A 81 -10.11 -10.76 6.82
C LEU A 81 -9.95 -9.62 5.80
N GLU A 82 -8.78 -9.47 5.20
CA GLU A 82 -8.56 -8.55 4.08
C GLU A 82 -9.46 -8.93 2.88
N GLY A 83 -9.55 -10.21 2.54
CA GLY A 83 -10.45 -10.70 1.49
C GLY A 83 -11.93 -10.40 1.78
N GLU A 84 -12.37 -10.58 3.03
CA GLU A 84 -13.72 -10.21 3.47
C GLU A 84 -13.93 -8.68 3.37
N ALA A 85 -12.95 -7.90 3.80
CA ALA A 85 -13.02 -6.44 3.81
C ALA A 85 -13.14 -5.86 2.40
N VAL A 86 -12.29 -6.31 1.46
CA VAL A 86 -12.27 -5.78 0.08
C VAL A 86 -13.52 -6.14 -0.72
N ALA A 87 -14.22 -7.20 -0.35
CA ALA A 87 -15.49 -7.58 -0.99
C ALA A 87 -16.65 -6.62 -0.64
N LEU A 88 -16.48 -5.77 0.38
CA LEU A 88 -17.52 -4.87 0.90
C LEU A 88 -17.35 -3.41 0.48
N ILE A 89 -16.29 -3.10 -0.27
CA ILE A 89 -15.90 -1.73 -0.59
C ILE A 89 -15.75 -1.52 -2.11
N SER A 90 -15.72 -0.26 -2.50
CA SER A 90 -15.49 0.16 -3.90
C SER A 90 -14.17 0.93 -4.03
N PRO A 91 -13.64 1.08 -5.25
CA PRO A 91 -12.53 1.97 -5.51
C PRO A 91 -12.82 3.39 -5.03
N ALA A 92 -11.79 4.10 -4.60
CA ALA A 92 -11.91 5.50 -4.28
C ALA A 92 -12.35 6.29 -5.55
N PRO A 93 -13.11 7.39 -5.38
CA PRO A 93 -13.57 8.18 -6.51
C PRO A 93 -12.43 8.60 -7.44
N GLY A 94 -12.62 8.44 -8.75
CA GLY A 94 -11.65 8.81 -9.77
C GLY A 94 -10.51 7.81 -10.02
N VAL A 95 -10.36 6.79 -9.19
CA VAL A 95 -9.28 5.77 -9.36
C VAL A 95 -9.37 5.05 -10.71
N PRO A 96 -10.54 4.53 -11.15
CA PRO A 96 -10.63 3.85 -12.44
C PRO A 96 -10.23 4.75 -13.62
N GLU A 97 -10.58 6.03 -13.55
CA GLU A 97 -10.24 7.03 -14.56
C GLU A 97 -8.74 7.31 -14.60
N VAL A 98 -8.14 7.54 -13.44
CA VAL A 98 -6.70 7.79 -13.31
C VAL A 98 -5.88 6.60 -13.82
N LEU A 99 -6.24 5.38 -13.45
CA LEU A 99 -5.52 4.18 -13.88
C LEU A 99 -5.61 3.99 -15.40
N ARG A 100 -6.81 4.16 -15.99
CA ARG A 100 -6.98 4.08 -17.45
C ARG A 100 -6.18 5.16 -18.18
N GLU A 101 -6.18 6.38 -17.67
CA GLU A 101 -5.44 7.51 -18.23
C GLU A 101 -3.91 7.26 -18.17
N TRP A 102 -3.39 6.81 -17.04
CA TRP A 102 -1.97 6.47 -16.92
C TRP A 102 -1.54 5.40 -17.91
N VAL A 103 -2.33 4.33 -18.05
CA VAL A 103 -2.04 3.27 -19.04
C VAL A 103 -2.10 3.81 -20.46
N ALA A 104 -3.08 4.65 -20.79
CA ALA A 104 -3.20 5.28 -22.11
C ALA A 104 -2.02 6.22 -22.44
N GLN A 105 -1.39 6.81 -21.42
CA GLN A 105 -0.20 7.64 -21.53
C GLN A 105 1.12 6.85 -21.53
N GLY A 106 1.04 5.53 -21.45
CA GLY A 106 2.20 4.63 -21.50
C GLY A 106 2.81 4.28 -20.15
N PHE A 107 2.25 4.72 -19.03
CA PHE A 107 2.74 4.31 -17.72
C PHE A 107 2.47 2.83 -17.44
N THR A 108 3.42 2.19 -16.81
CA THR A 108 3.23 0.85 -16.24
C THR A 108 2.85 0.99 -14.77
N VAL A 109 1.64 0.54 -14.40
CA VAL A 109 1.15 0.60 -13.02
C VAL A 109 1.43 -0.72 -12.30
N THR A 110 2.02 -0.63 -11.10
CA THR A 110 2.26 -1.76 -10.19
C THR A 110 1.68 -1.42 -8.81
N ILE A 111 0.83 -2.28 -8.27
CA ILE A 111 0.42 -2.14 -6.87
C ILE A 111 1.55 -2.62 -5.97
N VAL A 112 1.94 -1.79 -4.98
CA VAL A 112 2.99 -2.11 -3.99
C VAL A 112 2.43 -1.89 -2.59
N SER A 113 2.02 -2.97 -1.91
CA SER A 113 1.23 -2.87 -0.67
C SER A 113 1.61 -3.90 0.40
N ASN A 114 1.36 -3.55 1.67
CA ASN A 114 1.44 -4.48 2.80
C ASN A 114 0.22 -5.43 2.89
N ASN A 115 -0.88 -5.12 2.19
CA ASN A 115 -2.01 -6.03 2.08
C ASN A 115 -1.62 -7.29 1.29
N SER A 116 -2.41 -8.34 1.42
CA SER A 116 -2.15 -9.61 0.74
C SER A 116 -2.37 -9.50 -0.77
N VAL A 117 -1.55 -10.22 -1.52
CA VAL A 117 -1.71 -10.35 -2.99
C VAL A 117 -3.12 -10.84 -3.35
N ASP A 118 -3.67 -11.77 -2.56
CA ASP A 118 -4.98 -12.38 -2.84
C ASP A 118 -6.12 -11.39 -2.67
N ALA A 119 -6.11 -10.57 -1.60
CA ALA A 119 -7.11 -9.53 -1.40
C ALA A 119 -7.05 -8.47 -2.51
N ILE A 120 -5.85 -8.02 -2.89
CA ILE A 120 -5.66 -7.05 -3.97
C ILE A 120 -6.16 -7.62 -5.30
N ARG A 121 -5.79 -8.86 -5.63
CA ARG A 121 -6.24 -9.52 -6.87
C ARG A 121 -7.76 -9.66 -6.92
N SER A 122 -8.38 -10.08 -5.83
CA SER A 122 -9.83 -10.20 -5.72
C SER A 122 -10.53 -8.86 -5.93
N PHE A 123 -10.03 -7.78 -5.32
CA PHE A 123 -10.56 -6.44 -5.48
C PHE A 123 -10.44 -5.93 -6.93
N LEU A 124 -9.25 -6.05 -7.52
CA LEU A 124 -9.02 -5.60 -8.89
C LEU A 124 -9.91 -6.35 -9.90
N SER A 125 -10.12 -7.65 -9.68
CA SER A 125 -11.03 -8.47 -10.51
C SER A 125 -12.48 -8.05 -10.34
N LEU A 126 -12.93 -7.84 -9.09
CA LEU A 126 -14.31 -7.45 -8.77
C LEU A 126 -14.71 -6.12 -9.40
N HIS A 127 -13.74 -5.19 -9.51
CA HIS A 127 -13.98 -3.84 -10.00
C HIS A 127 -13.44 -3.58 -11.43
N GLU A 128 -13.10 -4.64 -12.16
CA GLU A 128 -12.62 -4.57 -13.56
C GLU A 128 -11.37 -3.68 -13.75
N LEU A 129 -10.50 -3.67 -12.73
CA LEU A 129 -9.26 -2.87 -12.72
C LEU A 129 -8.00 -3.71 -13.02
N ALA A 130 -8.15 -5.02 -13.23
CA ALA A 130 -7.02 -5.92 -13.39
C ALA A 130 -6.17 -5.62 -14.65
N GLU A 131 -6.79 -5.14 -15.72
CA GLU A 131 -6.11 -4.83 -16.97
C GLU A 131 -5.24 -3.56 -16.88
N GLN A 132 -5.56 -2.64 -15.98
CA GLN A 132 -4.80 -1.42 -15.74
C GLN A 132 -3.58 -1.63 -14.86
N VAL A 133 -3.50 -2.79 -14.17
CA VAL A 133 -2.41 -3.10 -13.24
C VAL A 133 -1.51 -4.18 -13.82
N ARG A 134 -0.29 -3.80 -14.18
CA ARG A 134 0.70 -4.72 -14.77
C ARG A 134 1.20 -5.76 -13.78
N ARG A 135 1.35 -5.39 -12.49
CA ARG A 135 1.89 -6.24 -11.43
C ARG A 135 1.30 -5.90 -10.06
N ILE A 136 1.40 -6.90 -9.20
CA ILE A 136 1.15 -6.75 -7.76
C ILE A 136 2.41 -7.20 -7.04
N SER A 137 3.06 -6.30 -6.30
CA SER A 137 4.17 -6.56 -5.37
C SER A 137 3.65 -6.32 -3.95
N ALA A 138 3.22 -7.37 -3.28
CA ALA A 138 2.50 -7.26 -2.03
C ALA A 138 2.79 -8.45 -1.12
N ARG A 139 2.22 -8.47 0.08
CA ARG A 139 2.45 -9.51 1.07
C ARG A 139 2.02 -10.89 0.56
N THR A 140 2.95 -11.84 0.67
CA THR A 140 2.76 -13.27 0.35
C THR A 140 3.22 -14.19 1.47
N THR A 141 3.78 -13.63 2.55
CA THR A 141 4.37 -14.39 3.65
C THR A 141 4.07 -13.72 4.99
N SER A 142 4.28 -14.46 6.08
CA SER A 142 4.18 -13.94 7.44
C SER A 142 5.43 -13.17 7.92
N ASP A 143 6.44 -12.99 7.06
CA ASP A 143 7.67 -12.27 7.42
C ASP A 143 7.48 -10.75 7.34
N PRO A 144 7.41 -10.04 8.48
CA PRO A 144 7.21 -8.60 8.50
C PRO A 144 8.43 -7.81 8.00
N ALA A 145 9.60 -8.43 7.86
CA ALA A 145 10.78 -7.80 7.30
C ALA A 145 10.64 -7.52 5.80
N GLN A 146 9.64 -8.11 5.15
CA GLN A 146 9.33 -7.83 3.75
C GLN A 146 8.38 -6.65 3.55
N LEU A 147 7.74 -6.17 4.63
CA LEU A 147 6.73 -5.12 4.55
C LEU A 147 7.33 -3.71 4.56
N LYS A 148 6.67 -2.76 3.90
CA LYS A 148 6.97 -1.33 4.06
C LYS A 148 6.90 -0.97 5.57
N PRO A 149 7.83 -0.19 6.07
CA PRO A 149 8.76 0.75 5.41
C PRO A 149 10.07 0.13 4.88
N ARG A 150 10.24 -1.20 4.90
CA ARG A 150 11.37 -1.83 4.21
C ARG A 150 11.21 -1.71 2.70
N PRO A 151 12.33 -1.60 1.93
CA PRO A 151 12.26 -1.44 0.48
C PRO A 151 11.91 -2.71 -0.29
N THR A 152 11.83 -3.86 0.38
CA THR A 152 11.77 -5.21 -0.23
C THR A 152 10.71 -5.33 -1.32
N LEU A 153 9.49 -4.80 -1.09
CA LEU A 153 8.41 -4.88 -2.07
C LEU A 153 8.68 -3.98 -3.29
N LEU A 154 9.30 -2.80 -3.09
CA LEU A 154 9.67 -1.91 -4.18
C LEU A 154 10.83 -2.49 -4.98
N ASP A 155 11.87 -3.01 -4.32
CA ASP A 155 13.01 -3.65 -4.96
C ASP A 155 12.57 -4.86 -5.81
N ALA A 156 11.64 -5.66 -5.28
CA ALA A 156 11.04 -6.77 -6.02
C ALA A 156 10.27 -6.29 -7.26
N ALA A 157 9.53 -5.19 -7.16
CA ALA A 157 8.82 -4.59 -8.28
C ALA A 157 9.79 -4.05 -9.36
N VAL A 158 10.81 -3.28 -8.98
CA VAL A 158 11.85 -2.75 -9.87
C VAL A 158 12.54 -3.90 -10.62
N LYS A 159 12.99 -4.92 -9.89
CA LYS A 159 13.63 -6.11 -10.47
C LYS A 159 12.73 -6.84 -11.45
N ALA A 160 11.46 -7.04 -11.08
CA ALA A 160 10.51 -7.80 -11.90
C ALA A 160 10.08 -7.06 -13.17
N LEU A 161 10.18 -5.72 -13.20
CA LEU A 161 9.95 -4.88 -14.38
C LEU A 161 11.21 -4.74 -15.25
N GLY A 162 12.39 -5.13 -14.77
CA GLY A 162 13.66 -4.91 -15.48
C GLY A 162 14.00 -3.44 -15.64
N THR A 163 13.61 -2.60 -14.70
CA THR A 163 13.76 -1.14 -14.74
C THR A 163 14.75 -0.64 -13.67
N SER A 164 14.95 0.66 -13.60
CA SER A 164 15.75 1.30 -12.56
C SER A 164 14.86 2.06 -11.57
N PRO A 165 15.26 2.23 -10.29
CA PRO A 165 14.51 3.03 -9.33
C PRO A 165 14.21 4.44 -9.81
N ARG A 166 15.11 5.06 -10.58
CA ARG A 166 14.95 6.42 -11.11
C ARG A 166 13.79 6.57 -12.10
N GLN A 167 13.41 5.49 -12.78
CA GLN A 167 12.27 5.46 -13.70
C GLN A 167 10.95 5.19 -13.00
N CYS A 168 10.97 4.98 -11.67
CA CYS A 168 9.81 4.67 -10.87
C CYS A 168 9.43 5.83 -9.96
N VAL A 169 8.14 5.91 -9.62
CA VAL A 169 7.62 6.78 -8.57
C VAL A 169 6.63 6.00 -7.70
N MET A 170 6.74 6.14 -6.38
CA MET A 170 5.80 5.56 -5.41
C MET A 170 4.77 6.59 -5.02
N VAL A 171 3.49 6.27 -5.21
CA VAL A 171 2.35 7.04 -4.74
C VAL A 171 1.74 6.32 -3.54
N GLY A 172 1.76 6.94 -2.37
CA GLY A 172 1.24 6.34 -1.15
C GLY A 172 0.74 7.37 -0.16
N ASP A 173 0.00 6.92 0.84
CA ASP A 173 -0.67 7.80 1.79
C ASP A 173 -0.19 7.62 3.24
N SER A 174 0.88 6.84 3.44
CA SER A 174 1.47 6.52 4.74
C SER A 174 2.95 6.87 4.83
N ALA A 175 3.46 7.00 6.06
CA ALA A 175 4.89 7.13 6.30
C ALA A 175 5.68 5.93 5.78
N ALA A 176 5.10 4.74 5.83
CA ALA A 176 5.73 3.51 5.36
C ALA A 176 6.04 3.55 3.85
N ASP A 177 5.18 4.18 3.05
CA ASP A 177 5.38 4.33 1.61
C ASP A 177 6.58 5.22 1.28
N ILE A 178 6.62 6.39 1.92
CA ILE A 178 7.67 7.39 1.69
C ILE A 178 9.04 6.83 2.14
N LEU A 179 9.08 6.19 3.31
CA LEU A 179 10.31 5.62 3.84
C LEU A 179 10.80 4.43 2.99
N ALA A 180 9.89 3.57 2.53
CA ALA A 180 10.23 2.46 1.64
C ALA A 180 10.73 2.96 0.28
N ALA A 181 10.07 3.98 -0.30
CA ALA A 181 10.50 4.60 -1.56
C ALA A 181 11.90 5.19 -1.44
N ARG A 182 12.15 5.97 -0.38
CA ARG A 182 13.50 6.52 -0.09
C ARG A 182 14.55 5.44 0.03
N ALA A 183 14.27 4.37 0.79
CA ALA A 183 15.20 3.26 0.97
C ALA A 183 15.49 2.49 -0.32
N ALA A 184 14.52 2.42 -1.25
CA ALA A 184 14.67 1.81 -2.57
C ALA A 184 15.27 2.76 -3.63
N GLY A 185 15.52 4.04 -3.32
CA GLY A 185 15.95 5.05 -4.29
C GLY A 185 14.88 5.41 -5.34
N VAL A 186 13.61 5.20 -5.00
CA VAL A 186 12.43 5.51 -5.82
C VAL A 186 11.88 6.86 -5.37
N ALA A 187 11.50 7.73 -6.32
CA ALA A 187 10.81 8.99 -6.00
C ALA A 187 9.46 8.73 -5.32
N SER A 188 9.01 9.67 -4.49
CA SER A 188 7.79 9.51 -3.70
C SER A 188 6.81 10.67 -3.87
N ILE A 189 5.53 10.34 -4.08
CA ILE A 189 4.42 11.29 -4.04
C ILE A 189 3.52 10.91 -2.85
N ALA A 190 3.42 11.80 -1.88
CA ALA A 190 2.57 11.61 -0.71
C ALA A 190 1.14 12.04 -1.00
N LEU A 191 0.16 11.14 -0.79
CA LEU A 191 -1.26 11.42 -0.89
C LEU A 191 -1.84 11.78 0.50
N ALA A 192 -2.23 13.02 0.70
CA ALA A 192 -2.62 13.55 2.01
C ALA A 192 -4.01 14.20 2.00
N LYS A 193 -5.05 13.38 2.15
CA LYS A 193 -6.47 13.80 2.10
C LYS A 193 -6.89 14.75 3.24
N THR A 194 -6.10 14.88 4.31
CA THR A 194 -6.42 15.75 5.45
C THR A 194 -5.27 16.67 5.82
N PRO A 195 -5.53 17.85 6.41
CA PRO A 195 -4.47 18.76 6.86
C PRO A 195 -3.52 18.14 7.90
N ALA A 196 -4.02 17.25 8.76
CA ALA A 196 -3.19 16.55 9.74
C ALA A 196 -2.23 15.58 9.04
N LYS A 197 -2.74 14.76 8.10
CA LYS A 197 -1.94 13.83 7.30
C LYS A 197 -0.92 14.59 6.44
N ARG A 198 -1.33 15.74 5.86
CA ARG A 198 -0.43 16.59 5.09
C ARG A 198 0.77 17.06 5.91
N ARG A 199 0.56 17.55 7.15
CA ARG A 199 1.67 17.96 8.02
C ARG A 199 2.58 16.78 8.37
N ALA A 200 2.01 15.63 8.71
CA ALA A 200 2.78 14.46 9.08
C ALA A 200 3.63 13.92 7.92
N LEU A 201 3.06 13.83 6.71
CA LEU A 201 3.77 13.32 5.54
C LEU A 201 4.78 14.34 4.98
N ALA A 202 4.47 15.63 5.03
CA ALA A 202 5.41 16.70 4.64
C ALA A 202 6.69 16.70 5.48
N ALA A 203 6.60 16.33 6.76
CA ALA A 203 7.76 16.22 7.65
C ALA A 203 8.73 15.08 7.24
N LEU A 204 8.29 14.17 6.38
CA LEU A 204 9.11 13.11 5.81
C LEU A 204 9.79 13.51 4.49
N ASP A 205 9.59 14.73 4.03
CA ASP A 205 10.22 15.29 2.83
C ASP A 205 10.03 14.39 1.58
N PRO A 206 8.76 14.10 1.15
CA PRO A 206 8.51 13.42 -0.11
C PRO A 206 8.84 14.34 -1.29
N ASP A 207 9.12 13.78 -2.47
CA ASP A 207 9.43 14.55 -3.68
C ASP A 207 8.26 15.43 -4.14
N ALA A 208 7.02 14.97 -3.89
CA ALA A 208 5.82 15.77 -4.09
C ALA A 208 4.71 15.38 -3.09
N LEU A 209 3.69 16.26 -2.95
CA LEU A 209 2.56 16.04 -2.08
C LEU A 209 1.26 16.54 -2.74
N VAL A 210 0.27 15.66 -2.80
CA VAL A 210 -1.06 15.92 -3.37
C VAL A 210 -2.16 15.64 -2.35
N THR A 211 -3.36 16.12 -2.62
CA THR A 211 -4.52 15.89 -1.74
C THR A 211 -5.42 14.78 -2.25
N ASP A 212 -5.45 14.57 -3.56
CA ASP A 212 -6.26 13.54 -4.21
C ASP A 212 -5.44 12.83 -5.30
N LEU A 213 -5.80 11.59 -5.61
CA LEU A 213 -5.19 10.84 -6.71
C LEU A 213 -5.49 11.50 -8.06
N VAL A 214 -6.65 12.13 -8.20
CA VAL A 214 -7.02 12.85 -9.43
C VAL A 214 -6.12 14.05 -9.74
N ASP A 215 -5.40 14.59 -8.73
CA ASP A 215 -4.41 15.65 -8.94
C ASP A 215 -3.22 15.17 -9.79
N LEU A 216 -3.05 13.84 -9.90
CA LEU A 216 -1.99 13.19 -10.68
C LEU A 216 -2.39 12.93 -12.14
N ARG A 217 -3.56 13.36 -12.56
CA ARG A 217 -3.96 13.30 -13.97
C ARG A 217 -3.10 14.26 -14.79
N LEU A 218 -2.50 13.72 -15.82
CA LEU A 218 -1.80 14.54 -16.82
C LEU A 218 -2.87 14.94 -17.83
N ALA A 219 -3.26 16.20 -17.85
CA ALA A 219 -4.22 16.70 -18.82
C ALA A 219 -3.80 16.33 -20.26
N PRO A 220 -4.76 16.05 -21.15
CA PRO A 220 -4.46 15.75 -22.55
C PRO A 220 -3.78 16.91 -23.25
#